data_00a250ebe18a055ae9840718478d29f2
#
_entry.id   00a250ebe18a055ae9840718478d29f2
#
_cell.length_a   1.000
_cell.length_b   1.000
_cell.length_c   1.000
_cell.angle_alpha   90.00
_cell.angle_beta   90.00
_cell.angle_gamma   90.00
#
_symmetry.space_group_name_H-M   'P 1'
#
loop_
_entity.id
_entity.type
_entity.pdbx_description
1 polymer ?
#
loop_
_entity_poly.entity_id
_entity_poly.type
_entity_poly.pdbx_seq_one_letter_code
_entity_poly.pdbx_strand_id
1 'polypeptide(L)'
;MDPPAPPGPVDPVEPPTPPGPVDPVDPPAPPEPPLPPAPEPGEHQYRPEFGSYLANNYAANTLFITRLHDRLGETQYTDILTGEQKVTSMWMRNVGGHMRFTDGSKQLKTQANRYVLQIGGDLAQWSSDGLDRWHLGVMAGYANQKSKTHNTHNGYASRGHVNGYSAGVYATWYANEADKTGTYLDSWVLYNWFDNTVQGDHLASEKYKSDGITASIEGGYTFLIGESERTSYWLQPKAQVTWMDVQADSHRESNGTQVKDKTDGNLMTRLGVRAYLKGHNAIDDGKDREFQPFVEANWLHNTHNQSVQMGAIRDEISGTKNIGELKVGVEGQINPRLQVWGNVAQQVGDNSYSDTAAMLGVKYSF
;
A
#
# COMPACT_ATOMS: atom_id res chain seq x y z
N MET A 1 -90.51 12.13 75.38
CA MET A 1 -89.48 11.29 74.78
C MET A 1 -89.71 11.21 73.25
N ASP A 2 -88.97 12.04 72.56
CA ASP A 2 -89.12 12.08 71.10
C ASP A 2 -88.28 10.93 70.46
N PRO A 3 -88.76 10.32 69.44
CA PRO A 3 -88.03 9.25 68.74
C PRO A 3 -86.79 9.78 67.97
N PRO A 4 -85.76 8.97 67.85
CA PRO A 4 -84.57 9.40 67.17
C PRO A 4 -84.78 9.60 65.62
N ALA A 5 -84.10 10.62 65.06
CA ALA A 5 -84.19 10.95 63.66
C ALA A 5 -83.58 9.85 62.78
N PRO A 6 -84.09 9.64 61.55
CA PRO A 6 -83.55 8.64 60.61
C PRO A 6 -82.17 9.00 60.09
N PRO A 7 -81.31 8.04 59.82
CA PRO A 7 -79.99 8.28 59.25
C PRO A 7 -80.09 8.92 57.82
N GLY A 8 -79.17 9.87 57.55
CA GLY A 8 -79.09 10.60 56.30
C GLY A 8 -78.64 9.68 55.17
N PRO A 9 -78.86 10.07 53.91
CA PRO A 9 -78.52 9.33 52.75
C PRO A 9 -77.00 9.16 52.66
N VAL A 10 -76.51 7.92 52.35
CA VAL A 10 -75.13 7.62 52.11
C VAL A 10 -74.82 8.02 50.64
N ASP A 11 -73.73 8.83 50.49
CA ASP A 11 -73.30 9.25 49.18
C ASP A 11 -72.82 8.00 48.37
N PRO A 12 -73.07 7.99 47.02
CA PRO A 12 -72.65 6.91 46.15
C PRO A 12 -71.08 6.84 46.12
N VAL A 13 -70.57 5.62 46.36
CA VAL A 13 -69.12 5.34 46.21
C VAL A 13 -68.77 5.41 44.72
N GLU A 14 -67.86 6.29 44.38
CA GLU A 14 -67.31 6.39 43.02
C GLU A 14 -66.69 5.07 42.60
N PRO A 15 -66.89 4.61 41.35
CA PRO A 15 -66.24 3.40 40.84
C PRO A 15 -64.71 3.63 40.73
N PRO A 16 -63.89 2.56 40.96
CA PRO A 16 -62.44 2.70 40.86
C PRO A 16 -62.01 3.06 39.43
N THR A 17 -61.10 4.02 39.30
CA THR A 17 -60.48 4.44 38.08
C THR A 17 -59.81 3.25 37.39
N PRO A 18 -60.03 3.02 36.06
CA PRO A 18 -59.34 1.95 35.38
C PRO A 18 -57.79 2.19 35.38
N PRO A 19 -56.96 1.15 35.47
CA PRO A 19 -55.50 1.29 35.40
C PRO A 19 -55.11 1.91 34.07
N GLY A 20 -54.20 2.93 34.15
CA GLY A 20 -53.64 3.57 32.95
C GLY A 20 -52.92 2.60 32.04
N PRO A 21 -52.75 2.96 30.76
CA PRO A 21 -52.00 2.11 29.82
C PRO A 21 -50.57 1.88 30.35
N VAL A 22 -50.20 0.59 30.45
CA VAL A 22 -48.80 0.19 30.75
C VAL A 22 -47.96 0.52 29.56
N ASP A 23 -46.91 1.33 29.71
CA ASP A 23 -45.93 1.57 28.66
C ASP A 23 -45.30 0.24 28.21
N PRO A 24 -45.04 0.07 26.91
CA PRO A 24 -44.37 -1.13 26.40
C PRO A 24 -43.02 -1.29 27.08
N VAL A 25 -42.81 -2.43 27.71
CA VAL A 25 -41.49 -2.79 28.28
C VAL A 25 -40.53 -2.94 27.11
N ASP A 26 -39.47 -2.15 27.06
CA ASP A 26 -38.41 -2.30 26.08
C ASP A 26 -37.88 -3.73 26.07
N PRO A 27 -37.62 -4.34 24.91
CA PRO A 27 -37.01 -5.67 24.85
C PRO A 27 -35.66 -5.64 25.56
N PRO A 28 -35.27 -6.71 26.27
CA PRO A 28 -33.98 -6.76 26.94
C PRO A 28 -32.85 -6.52 25.95
N ALA A 29 -31.90 -5.65 26.32
CA ALA A 29 -30.71 -5.39 25.50
C ALA A 29 -30.02 -6.72 25.16
N PRO A 30 -29.50 -6.88 23.94
CA PRO A 30 -28.73 -8.07 23.60
C PRO A 30 -27.55 -8.23 24.58
N PRO A 31 -27.17 -9.46 24.94
CA PRO A 31 -26.07 -9.69 25.86
C PRO A 31 -24.78 -9.03 25.32
N GLU A 32 -24.10 -8.28 26.16
CA GLU A 32 -22.78 -7.73 25.81
C GLU A 32 -21.85 -8.87 25.41
N PRO A 33 -21.02 -8.69 24.35
CA PRO A 33 -20.03 -9.68 23.99
C PRO A 33 -19.10 -9.94 25.19
N PRO A 34 -18.65 -11.19 25.40
CA PRO A 34 -17.79 -11.52 26.51
C PRO A 34 -16.53 -10.66 26.47
N LEU A 35 -16.17 -10.09 27.61
CA LEU A 35 -14.92 -9.34 27.77
C LEU A 35 -13.75 -10.26 27.41
N PRO A 36 -12.72 -9.75 26.69
CA PRO A 36 -11.52 -10.53 26.44
C PRO A 36 -10.91 -11.03 27.75
N PRO A 37 -10.25 -12.20 27.73
CA PRO A 37 -9.63 -12.76 28.95
C PRO A 37 -8.62 -11.74 29.53
N ALA A 38 -8.57 -11.63 30.82
CA ALA A 38 -7.57 -10.81 31.50
C ALA A 38 -6.16 -11.37 31.18
N PRO A 39 -5.15 -10.48 30.94
CA PRO A 39 -3.80 -10.93 30.65
C PRO A 39 -3.22 -11.73 31.82
N GLU A 40 -2.39 -12.70 31.49
CA GLU A 40 -1.63 -13.47 32.47
C GLU A 40 -0.75 -12.56 33.33
N PRO A 41 -0.60 -12.82 34.62
CA PRO A 41 0.28 -12.03 35.48
C PRO A 41 1.73 -12.05 34.97
N GLY A 42 2.23 -10.88 34.52
CA GLY A 42 3.59 -10.71 34.02
C GLY A 42 3.69 -10.52 32.51
N GLU A 43 2.60 -10.63 31.75
CA GLU A 43 2.59 -10.34 30.32
C GLU A 43 2.48 -8.82 30.08
N HIS A 44 3.45 -8.27 29.32
CA HIS A 44 3.38 -6.86 28.93
C HIS A 44 2.21 -6.64 27.94
N GLN A 45 1.34 -5.70 28.28
CA GLN A 45 0.29 -5.27 27.37
C GLN A 45 0.81 -4.21 26.41
N TYR A 46 0.70 -4.48 25.12
CA TYR A 46 1.08 -3.54 24.09
C TYR A 46 -0.08 -2.58 23.77
N ARG A 47 0.25 -1.31 23.73
CA ARG A 47 -0.71 -0.27 23.31
C ARG A 47 -0.99 -0.41 21.80
N PRO A 48 -2.24 -0.29 21.34
CA PRO A 48 -2.57 -0.42 19.92
C PRO A 48 -1.88 0.63 19.03
N GLU A 49 -1.47 1.78 19.61
CA GLU A 49 -0.74 2.83 18.88
C GLU A 49 0.56 2.34 18.29
N PHE A 50 1.23 1.33 18.88
CA PHE A 50 2.40 0.68 18.26
C PHE A 50 2.10 0.24 16.83
N GLY A 51 0.99 -0.46 16.60
CA GLY A 51 0.59 -0.92 15.28
C GLY A 51 0.31 0.23 14.31
N SER A 52 -0.27 1.32 14.77
CA SER A 52 -0.52 2.50 13.94
C SER A 52 0.77 3.25 13.59
N TYR A 53 1.72 3.39 14.52
CA TYR A 53 3.05 3.94 14.25
C TYR A 53 3.83 3.07 13.27
N LEU A 54 3.82 1.74 13.48
CA LEU A 54 4.45 0.78 12.57
C LEU A 54 3.88 0.86 11.17
N ALA A 55 2.54 0.95 11.04
CA ALA A 55 1.88 1.07 9.74
C ALA A 55 2.25 2.36 9.00
N ASN A 56 2.29 3.50 9.71
CA ASN A 56 2.68 4.77 9.13
C ASN A 56 4.14 4.77 8.67
N ASN A 57 5.07 4.28 9.50
CA ASN A 57 6.50 4.25 9.18
C ASN A 57 6.80 3.28 8.04
N TYR A 58 6.15 2.13 8.01
CA TYR A 58 6.26 1.18 6.90
C TYR A 58 5.73 1.77 5.59
N ALA A 59 4.59 2.45 5.65
CA ALA A 59 4.01 3.14 4.50
C ALA A 59 4.94 4.24 3.97
N ALA A 60 5.51 5.07 4.83
CA ALA A 60 6.44 6.13 4.45
C ALA A 60 7.65 5.60 3.66
N ASN A 61 8.11 4.38 3.97
CA ASN A 61 9.21 3.72 3.28
C ASN A 61 8.80 2.97 2.00
N THR A 62 7.53 2.59 1.84
CA THR A 62 7.12 1.65 0.78
C THR A 62 6.14 2.21 -0.26
N LEU A 63 5.41 3.28 0.05
CA LEU A 63 4.34 3.80 -0.81
C LEU A 63 4.79 4.18 -2.22
N PHE A 64 6.00 4.74 -2.38
CA PHE A 64 6.51 5.22 -3.66
C PHE A 64 7.52 4.29 -4.34
N ILE A 65 7.77 3.10 -3.79
CA ILE A 65 8.65 2.12 -4.44
C ILE A 65 8.04 1.71 -5.78
N THR A 66 8.87 1.71 -6.79
CA THR A 66 8.49 1.41 -8.16
C THR A 66 9.54 0.51 -8.84
N ARG A 67 9.11 -0.23 -9.84
CA ARG A 67 9.93 -1.05 -10.72
C ARG A 67 9.89 -0.48 -12.13
N LEU A 68 10.74 -0.96 -13.02
CA LEU A 68 10.77 -0.54 -14.41
C LEU A 68 9.37 -0.63 -15.05
N HIS A 69 8.75 -1.79 -14.97
CA HIS A 69 7.43 -2.05 -15.58
C HIS A 69 6.28 -1.24 -14.98
N ASP A 70 6.46 -0.72 -13.76
CA ASP A 70 5.46 0.14 -13.13
C ASP A 70 5.39 1.53 -13.77
N ARG A 71 6.44 1.93 -14.51
CA ARG A 71 6.58 3.28 -15.09
C ARG A 71 6.57 3.30 -16.61
N LEU A 72 7.30 2.40 -17.24
CA LEU A 72 7.63 2.52 -18.65
C LEU A 72 6.83 1.56 -19.53
N GLY A 73 6.27 0.48 -18.97
CA GLY A 73 5.74 -0.63 -19.76
C GLY A 73 6.86 -1.27 -20.61
N GLU A 74 6.61 -2.46 -21.15
CA GLU A 74 7.60 -3.14 -22.03
C GLU A 74 7.29 -3.03 -23.50
N THR A 75 6.20 -2.39 -23.88
CA THR A 75 5.81 -2.29 -25.28
C THR A 75 6.85 -1.53 -26.08
N GLN A 76 7.29 -2.15 -27.14
CA GLN A 76 8.26 -1.56 -28.07
C GLN A 76 7.69 -0.29 -28.66
N TYR A 77 8.38 0.78 -28.46
CA TYR A 77 8.17 1.99 -29.21
C TYR A 77 9.43 2.27 -30.04
N THR A 78 9.31 2.20 -31.34
CA THR A 78 10.38 2.62 -32.26
C THR A 78 10.22 4.12 -32.47
N ASP A 79 10.83 4.89 -31.61
CA ASP A 79 10.90 6.33 -31.83
C ASP A 79 12.00 6.60 -32.88
N ILE A 80 11.62 7.17 -34.00
CA ILE A 80 12.55 7.65 -35.01
C ILE A 80 13.12 8.96 -34.46
N LEU A 81 14.32 8.87 -33.90
CA LEU A 81 15.00 9.99 -33.28
C LEU A 81 15.41 11.07 -34.29
N THR A 82 14.78 12.19 -34.15
CA THR A 82 15.39 13.47 -34.53
C THR A 82 16.12 13.98 -33.29
N GLY A 83 17.41 14.23 -33.34
CA GLY A 83 18.32 14.54 -32.24
C GLY A 83 18.03 15.80 -31.40
N GLU A 84 16.78 16.10 -31.11
CA GLU A 84 16.37 17.21 -30.25
C GLU A 84 16.01 16.72 -28.84
N GLN A 85 16.62 17.31 -27.82
CA GLN A 85 16.30 17.11 -26.41
C GLN A 85 14.94 17.75 -26.09
N LYS A 86 13.88 16.93 -26.08
CA LYS A 86 12.54 17.32 -25.63
C LYS A 86 12.02 16.32 -24.61
N VAL A 87 11.02 16.69 -23.79
CA VAL A 87 10.23 15.73 -23.04
C VAL A 87 9.63 14.74 -24.03
N THR A 88 10.05 13.48 -23.96
CA THR A 88 9.72 12.51 -25.00
C THR A 88 8.53 11.64 -24.62
N SER A 89 8.23 11.56 -23.33
CA SER A 89 7.07 10.79 -22.85
C SER A 89 6.62 11.28 -21.48
N MET A 90 5.35 11.08 -21.19
CA MET A 90 4.77 11.26 -19.85
C MET A 90 4.02 9.98 -19.46
N TRP A 91 4.17 9.59 -18.21
CA TRP A 91 3.46 8.46 -17.65
C TRP A 91 2.78 8.81 -16.34
N MET A 92 1.72 8.09 -16.03
CA MET A 92 0.98 8.19 -14.77
C MET A 92 0.59 6.78 -14.32
N ARG A 93 0.71 6.51 -13.02
CA ARG A 93 0.20 5.29 -12.42
C ARG A 93 -0.62 5.58 -11.17
N ASN A 94 -1.64 4.75 -10.95
CA ASN A 94 -2.49 4.75 -9.77
C ASN A 94 -2.41 3.38 -9.12
N VAL A 95 -2.25 3.34 -7.81
CA VAL A 95 -2.19 2.09 -7.04
C VAL A 95 -3.18 2.18 -5.90
N GLY A 96 -4.03 1.17 -5.76
CA GLY A 96 -4.84 0.93 -4.58
C GLY A 96 -4.39 -0.36 -3.90
N GLY A 97 -4.31 -0.38 -2.57
CA GLY A 97 -3.85 -1.57 -1.86
C GLY A 97 -4.47 -1.73 -0.48
N HIS A 98 -4.49 -2.98 -0.04
CA HIS A 98 -4.93 -3.39 1.30
C HIS A 98 -3.91 -4.31 1.92
N MET A 99 -3.40 -3.93 3.07
CA MET A 99 -2.37 -4.66 3.81
C MET A 99 -2.90 -5.10 5.18
N ARG A 100 -2.42 -6.25 5.65
CA ARG A 100 -2.61 -6.76 7.00
C ARG A 100 -1.30 -7.27 7.56
N PHE A 101 -1.07 -6.99 8.83
CA PHE A 101 0.06 -7.56 9.55
C PHE A 101 -0.24 -7.73 11.04
N THR A 102 0.58 -8.55 11.68
CA THR A 102 0.63 -8.72 13.13
C THR A 102 1.99 -8.20 13.61
N ASP A 103 2.02 -7.58 14.78
CA ASP A 103 3.25 -7.13 15.43
C ASP A 103 4.09 -8.28 16.01
N GLY A 104 5.28 -7.97 16.50
CA GLY A 104 6.18 -8.93 17.12
C GLY A 104 5.63 -9.54 18.41
N SER A 105 4.82 -8.80 19.16
CA SER A 105 4.15 -9.30 20.38
C SER A 105 3.02 -10.26 20.09
N LYS A 106 2.50 -10.29 18.87
CA LYS A 106 1.30 -11.01 18.41
C LYS A 106 -0.02 -10.54 19.05
N GLN A 107 0.01 -9.45 19.81
CA GLN A 107 -1.18 -8.87 20.43
C GLN A 107 -1.92 -7.91 19.49
N LEU A 108 -1.20 -7.29 18.55
CA LEU A 108 -1.73 -6.25 17.69
C LEU A 108 -1.96 -6.75 16.27
N LYS A 109 -3.19 -6.60 15.80
CA LYS A 109 -3.57 -6.86 14.40
C LYS A 109 -3.88 -5.55 13.71
N THR A 110 -3.13 -5.25 12.67
CA THR A 110 -3.24 -4.02 11.88
C THR A 110 -3.71 -4.32 10.47
N GLN A 111 -4.62 -3.50 9.98
CA GLN A 111 -5.01 -3.45 8.57
C GLN A 111 -4.91 -2.02 8.06
N ALA A 112 -4.52 -1.87 6.81
CA ALA A 112 -4.31 -0.57 6.18
C ALA A 112 -4.78 -0.56 4.74
N ASN A 113 -5.35 0.56 4.32
CA ASN A 113 -5.74 0.83 2.94
C ASN A 113 -4.94 2.02 2.43
N ARG A 114 -4.39 1.90 1.23
CA ARG A 114 -3.56 2.93 0.62
C ARG A 114 -4.00 3.30 -0.78
N TYR A 115 -3.66 4.52 -1.14
CA TYR A 115 -3.76 5.03 -2.49
C TYR A 115 -2.48 5.76 -2.86
N VAL A 116 -1.96 5.51 -4.06
CA VAL A 116 -0.75 6.14 -4.60
C VAL A 116 -1.03 6.65 -5.99
N LEU A 117 -0.66 7.89 -6.26
CA LEU A 117 -0.60 8.49 -7.58
C LEU A 117 0.85 8.89 -7.84
N GLN A 118 1.46 8.41 -8.91
CA GLN A 118 2.76 8.87 -9.39
C GLN A 118 2.67 9.27 -10.85
N ILE A 119 3.40 10.34 -11.17
CA ILE A 119 3.56 10.86 -12.52
C ILE A 119 5.04 11.05 -12.80
N GLY A 120 5.41 10.96 -14.04
CA GLY A 120 6.78 11.24 -14.47
C GLY A 120 6.90 11.30 -15.99
N GLY A 121 8.11 11.53 -16.43
CA GLY A 121 8.40 11.58 -17.86
C GLY A 121 9.88 11.64 -18.15
N ASP A 122 10.24 11.18 -19.34
CA ASP A 122 11.61 11.25 -19.83
C ASP A 122 11.95 12.68 -20.24
N LEU A 123 13.06 13.17 -19.72
CA LEU A 123 13.63 14.46 -20.10
C LEU A 123 14.60 14.32 -21.27
N ALA A 124 15.30 13.18 -21.35
CA ALA A 124 16.28 12.90 -22.38
C ALA A 124 16.30 11.41 -22.69
N GLN A 125 16.58 11.11 -23.97
CA GLN A 125 16.87 9.77 -24.45
C GLN A 125 18.07 9.87 -25.41
N TRP A 126 18.98 8.90 -25.35
CA TRP A 126 20.12 8.80 -26.25
C TRP A 126 20.59 7.36 -26.38
N SER A 127 21.41 7.11 -27.39
CA SER A 127 22.08 5.84 -27.62
C SER A 127 23.59 6.06 -27.61
N SER A 128 24.34 5.10 -27.07
CA SER A 128 25.80 5.13 -27.06
C SER A 128 26.43 4.37 -28.22
N ASP A 129 25.77 3.39 -28.80
CA ASP A 129 26.27 2.52 -29.86
C ASP A 129 25.32 2.34 -31.06
N GLY A 130 24.16 2.98 -31.03
CA GLY A 130 23.11 2.88 -32.05
C GLY A 130 22.15 1.70 -31.83
N LEU A 131 22.43 0.78 -30.91
CA LEU A 131 21.58 -0.36 -30.56
C LEU A 131 20.92 -0.16 -29.19
N ASP A 132 21.65 0.40 -28.24
CA ASP A 132 21.20 0.66 -26.89
C ASP A 132 20.31 1.91 -26.79
N ARG A 133 19.65 2.05 -25.65
CA ARG A 133 18.87 3.24 -25.31
C ARG A 133 18.97 3.59 -23.87
N TRP A 134 19.29 4.83 -23.60
CA TRP A 134 19.23 5.47 -22.29
C TRP A 134 18.01 6.36 -22.19
N HIS A 135 17.35 6.30 -21.03
CA HIS A 135 16.28 7.19 -20.62
C HIS A 135 16.68 7.88 -19.33
N LEU A 136 16.53 9.18 -19.27
CA LEU A 136 16.68 9.96 -18.05
C LEU A 136 15.38 10.74 -17.84
N GLY A 137 14.80 10.64 -16.66
CA GLY A 137 13.53 11.28 -16.38
C GLY A 137 13.38 11.74 -14.94
N VAL A 138 12.27 12.41 -14.71
CA VAL A 138 11.85 12.91 -13.39
C VAL A 138 10.50 12.31 -13.04
N MET A 139 10.25 12.17 -11.75
CA MET A 139 8.97 11.68 -11.25
C MET A 139 8.59 12.35 -9.94
N ALA A 140 7.29 12.44 -9.71
CA ALA A 140 6.70 12.94 -8.49
C ALA A 140 5.50 12.08 -8.10
N GLY A 141 5.13 12.10 -6.83
CA GLY A 141 4.01 11.30 -6.35
C GLY A 141 3.27 11.93 -5.18
N TYR A 142 2.03 11.50 -5.04
CA TYR A 142 1.19 11.72 -3.86
C TYR A 142 0.69 10.36 -3.37
N ALA A 143 0.69 10.16 -2.06
CA ALA A 143 0.14 8.96 -1.48
C ALA A 143 -0.53 9.22 -0.13
N ASN A 144 -1.48 8.35 0.20
CA ASN A 144 -2.05 8.31 1.54
C ASN A 144 -2.34 6.87 1.96
N GLN A 145 -2.30 6.65 3.26
CA GLN A 145 -2.70 5.38 3.87
C GLN A 145 -3.45 5.65 5.15
N LYS A 146 -4.51 4.88 5.38
CA LYS A 146 -5.25 4.83 6.65
C LYS A 146 -5.14 3.43 7.21
N SER A 147 -4.81 3.33 8.49
CA SER A 147 -4.70 2.06 9.22
C SER A 147 -5.60 2.02 10.43
N LYS A 148 -5.93 0.81 10.82
CA LYS A 148 -6.61 0.50 12.08
C LYS A 148 -5.89 -0.69 12.72
N THR A 149 -5.52 -0.51 13.98
CA THR A 149 -4.92 -1.54 14.82
C THR A 149 -5.89 -1.90 15.94
N HIS A 150 -5.98 -3.19 16.22
CA HIS A 150 -6.77 -3.72 17.32
C HIS A 150 -5.90 -4.63 18.19
N ASN A 151 -5.92 -4.39 19.49
CA ASN A 151 -5.28 -5.29 20.46
C ASN A 151 -6.25 -6.42 20.81
N THR A 152 -5.81 -7.65 20.58
CA THR A 152 -6.62 -8.86 20.79
C THR A 152 -6.77 -9.26 22.26
N HIS A 153 -5.95 -8.71 23.16
CA HIS A 153 -5.94 -9.04 24.58
C HIS A 153 -6.81 -8.10 25.41
N ASN A 154 -6.80 -6.81 25.10
CA ASN A 154 -7.53 -5.81 25.90
C ASN A 154 -8.65 -5.09 25.15
N GLY A 155 -8.84 -5.38 23.86
CA GLY A 155 -9.91 -4.82 23.03
C GLY A 155 -9.72 -3.36 22.59
N TYR A 156 -8.70 -2.64 23.06
CA TYR A 156 -8.42 -1.27 22.62
C TYR A 156 -7.97 -1.23 21.16
N ALA A 157 -8.24 -0.11 20.53
CA ALA A 157 -7.87 0.12 19.14
C ALA A 157 -7.15 1.47 18.95
N SER A 158 -6.45 1.58 17.82
CA SER A 158 -5.88 2.85 17.36
C SER A 158 -6.06 3.00 15.85
N ARG A 159 -5.90 4.23 15.38
CA ARG A 159 -5.97 4.60 13.97
C ARG A 159 -4.71 5.36 13.60
N GLY A 160 -4.14 4.99 12.46
CA GLY A 160 -3.03 5.70 11.82
C GLY A 160 -3.47 6.33 10.52
N HIS A 161 -2.88 7.47 10.20
CA HIS A 161 -3.01 8.12 8.91
C HIS A 161 -1.67 8.71 8.51
N VAL A 162 -1.25 8.45 7.29
CA VAL A 162 -0.07 9.04 6.66
C VAL A 162 -0.44 9.53 5.28
N ASN A 163 -0.02 10.72 4.94
CA ASN A 163 -0.14 11.27 3.60
C ASN A 163 1.09 12.10 3.27
N GLY A 164 1.50 12.08 2.02
CA GLY A 164 2.68 12.82 1.62
C GLY A 164 3.00 12.72 0.15
N TYR A 165 4.18 13.20 -0.14
CA TYR A 165 4.65 13.40 -1.50
C TYR A 165 6.04 12.82 -1.68
N SER A 166 6.40 12.59 -2.94
CA SER A 166 7.76 12.27 -3.34
C SER A 166 8.14 13.02 -4.60
N ALA A 167 9.43 13.27 -4.77
CA ALA A 167 9.99 13.80 -6.01
C ALA A 167 11.38 13.20 -6.21
N GLY A 168 11.75 12.95 -7.46
CA GLY A 168 13.06 12.44 -7.78
C GLY A 168 13.29 12.17 -9.24
N VAL A 169 14.33 11.40 -9.50
CA VAL A 169 14.84 11.14 -10.85
C VAL A 169 14.99 9.64 -11.09
N TYR A 170 14.94 9.24 -12.34
CA TYR A 170 15.24 7.88 -12.75
C TYR A 170 16.11 7.85 -14.00
N ALA A 171 16.86 6.76 -14.15
CA ALA A 171 17.63 6.45 -15.34
C ALA A 171 17.43 4.98 -15.69
N THR A 172 17.13 4.73 -16.97
CA THR A 172 16.89 3.38 -17.50
C THR A 172 17.76 3.15 -18.73
N TRP A 173 18.33 1.98 -18.83
CA TRP A 173 19.13 1.58 -19.97
C TRP A 173 18.68 0.20 -20.50
N TYR A 174 18.54 0.11 -21.82
CA TYR A 174 18.28 -1.14 -22.54
C TYR A 174 19.44 -1.43 -23.49
N ALA A 175 19.98 -2.64 -23.43
CA ALA A 175 21.05 -3.06 -24.32
C ALA A 175 20.61 -3.14 -25.79
N ASN A 176 19.34 -3.47 -26.03
CA ASN A 176 18.74 -3.50 -27.35
C ASN A 176 17.38 -2.81 -27.35
N GLU A 177 17.32 -1.62 -27.93
CA GLU A 177 16.10 -0.83 -28.02
C GLU A 177 15.04 -1.44 -28.94
N ALA A 178 15.45 -2.06 -30.01
CA ALA A 178 14.52 -2.49 -31.08
C ALA A 178 13.52 -3.53 -30.61
N ASP A 179 13.95 -4.51 -29.82
CA ASP A 179 13.11 -5.62 -29.35
C ASP A 179 13.13 -5.80 -27.83
N LYS A 180 13.88 -4.93 -27.10
CA LYS A 180 14.07 -5.02 -25.64
C LYS A 180 14.69 -6.35 -25.16
N THR A 181 15.32 -7.10 -26.08
CA THR A 181 16.08 -8.31 -25.70
C THR A 181 17.36 -7.96 -24.96
N GLY A 182 17.90 -8.93 -24.25
CA GLY A 182 19.15 -8.76 -23.53
C GLY A 182 18.99 -8.03 -22.20
N THR A 183 20.07 -7.41 -21.78
CA THR A 183 20.16 -6.76 -20.47
C THR A 183 19.43 -5.43 -20.42
N TYR A 184 18.76 -5.17 -19.32
CA TYR A 184 18.33 -3.82 -18.93
C TYR A 184 18.81 -3.47 -17.54
N LEU A 185 18.98 -2.19 -17.29
CA LEU A 185 19.25 -1.61 -15.97
C LEU A 185 18.31 -0.44 -15.72
N ASP A 186 17.80 -0.36 -14.51
CA ASP A 186 16.94 0.74 -14.07
C ASP A 186 17.36 1.23 -12.70
N SER A 187 17.37 2.52 -12.49
CA SER A 187 17.70 3.11 -11.21
C SER A 187 16.86 4.35 -10.97
N TRP A 188 16.59 4.61 -9.69
CA TRP A 188 15.90 5.83 -9.30
C TRP A 188 16.26 6.24 -7.87
N VAL A 189 16.11 7.52 -7.59
CA VAL A 189 16.25 8.12 -6.27
C VAL A 189 15.07 9.06 -6.05
N LEU A 190 14.42 8.92 -4.90
CA LEU A 190 13.30 9.75 -4.46
C LEU A 190 13.61 10.37 -3.10
N TYR A 191 13.28 11.64 -2.94
CA TYR A 191 13.07 12.26 -1.65
C TYR A 191 11.57 12.22 -1.32
N ASN A 192 11.26 11.81 -0.08
CA ASN A 192 9.89 11.57 0.39
C ASN A 192 9.64 12.41 1.64
N TRP A 193 8.43 12.96 1.77
CA TRP A 193 8.01 13.68 2.98
C TRP A 193 6.54 13.45 3.27
N PHE A 194 6.23 13.21 4.54
CA PHE A 194 4.90 12.81 4.99
C PHE A 194 4.49 13.55 6.25
N ASP A 195 3.18 13.79 6.34
CA ASP A 195 2.47 14.14 7.58
C ASP A 195 1.78 12.89 8.12
N ASN A 196 1.97 12.64 9.41
CA ASN A 196 1.48 11.46 10.09
C ASN A 196 0.55 11.83 11.24
N THR A 197 -0.43 10.98 11.48
CA THR A 197 -1.34 11.10 12.61
C THR A 197 -1.55 9.71 13.22
N VAL A 198 -1.53 9.63 14.55
CA VAL A 198 -1.89 8.42 15.31
C VAL A 198 -2.85 8.82 16.42
N GLN A 199 -3.91 8.05 16.58
CA GLN A 199 -4.90 8.24 17.61
C GLN A 199 -5.34 6.92 18.22
N GLY A 200 -5.09 6.73 19.52
CA GLY A 200 -5.62 5.63 20.31
C GLY A 200 -7.02 5.92 20.83
N ASP A 201 -7.72 4.88 21.25
CA ASP A 201 -9.02 5.00 21.88
C ASP A 201 -8.90 5.84 23.16
N HIS A 202 -9.77 6.85 23.28
CA HIS A 202 -9.82 7.80 24.40
C HIS A 202 -8.56 8.65 24.59
N LEU A 203 -7.66 8.70 23.60
CA LEU A 203 -6.44 9.51 23.63
C LEU A 203 -6.50 10.67 22.66
N ALA A 204 -5.65 11.68 22.92
CA ALA A 204 -5.45 12.77 21.97
C ALA A 204 -4.85 12.26 20.67
N SER A 205 -5.11 12.99 19.59
CA SER A 205 -4.49 12.72 18.29
C SER A 205 -3.07 13.28 18.28
N GLU A 206 -2.11 12.41 18.01
CA GLU A 206 -0.69 12.76 17.90
C GLU A 206 -0.32 13.01 16.43
N LYS A 207 0.44 14.08 16.18
CA LYS A 207 0.88 14.47 14.84
C LYS A 207 2.40 14.56 14.81
N TYR A 208 3.00 14.02 13.76
CA TYR A 208 4.44 14.05 13.54
C TYR A 208 4.76 13.98 12.04
N LYS A 209 6.00 14.21 11.67
CA LYS A 209 6.45 14.15 10.28
C LYS A 209 7.41 13.00 10.07
N SER A 210 7.56 12.61 8.83
CA SER A 210 8.63 11.72 8.39
C SER A 210 9.14 12.15 7.02
N ASP A 211 10.44 12.05 6.84
CA ASP A 211 11.08 12.37 5.57
C ASP A 211 12.35 11.54 5.37
N GLY A 212 12.80 11.47 4.14
CA GLY A 212 14.01 10.76 3.80
C GLY A 212 14.09 10.29 2.37
N ILE A 213 15.11 9.49 2.10
CA ILE A 213 15.47 9.03 0.77
C ILE A 213 15.09 7.55 0.60
N THR A 214 14.56 7.25 -0.58
CA THR A 214 14.50 5.89 -1.11
C THR A 214 15.22 5.83 -2.45
N ALA A 215 15.97 4.78 -2.71
CA ALA A 215 16.73 4.60 -3.93
C ALA A 215 16.72 3.14 -4.37
N SER A 216 16.79 2.89 -5.66
CA SER A 216 16.73 1.53 -6.19
C SER A 216 17.63 1.35 -7.41
N ILE A 217 18.14 0.14 -7.53
CA ILE A 217 18.77 -0.39 -8.75
C ILE A 217 18.07 -1.70 -9.08
N GLU A 218 17.62 -1.83 -10.32
CA GLU A 218 17.01 -3.04 -10.88
C GLU A 218 17.77 -3.45 -12.14
N GLY A 219 17.98 -4.74 -12.34
CA GLY A 219 18.54 -5.30 -13.54
C GLY A 219 17.86 -6.59 -13.91
N GLY A 220 17.82 -6.89 -15.19
CA GLY A 220 17.25 -8.11 -15.71
C GLY A 220 17.76 -8.45 -17.09
N TYR A 221 17.35 -9.62 -17.56
CA TYR A 221 17.67 -10.10 -18.88
C TYR A 221 16.43 -10.67 -19.54
N THR A 222 16.16 -10.23 -20.77
CA THR A 222 14.97 -10.62 -21.51
C THR A 222 15.30 -11.65 -22.57
N PHE A 223 14.72 -12.85 -22.47
CA PHE A 223 14.88 -13.95 -23.39
C PHE A 223 13.64 -14.13 -24.25
N LEU A 224 13.82 -14.18 -25.56
CA LEU A 224 12.82 -14.74 -26.48
C LEU A 224 12.87 -16.26 -26.40
N ILE A 225 11.78 -16.91 -25.96
CA ILE A 225 11.72 -18.37 -25.81
C ILE A 225 10.92 -19.08 -26.89
N GLY A 226 10.18 -18.34 -27.71
CA GLY A 226 9.44 -18.90 -28.85
C GLY A 226 8.66 -17.83 -29.59
N GLU A 227 8.33 -18.14 -30.83
CA GLU A 227 7.53 -17.29 -31.72
C GLU A 227 6.50 -18.11 -32.48
N SER A 228 5.37 -17.49 -32.79
CA SER A 228 4.36 -17.94 -33.74
C SER A 228 4.00 -16.77 -34.67
N GLU A 229 3.07 -16.98 -35.61
CA GLU A 229 2.74 -15.95 -36.63
C GLU A 229 2.37 -14.58 -36.06
N ARG A 230 1.72 -14.52 -34.89
CA ARG A 230 1.22 -13.28 -34.26
C ARG A 230 1.59 -13.11 -32.79
N THR A 231 2.37 -14.04 -32.23
CA THR A 231 2.66 -14.06 -30.79
C THR A 231 4.10 -14.49 -30.55
N SER A 232 4.80 -13.74 -29.71
CA SER A 232 6.11 -14.11 -29.17
C SER A 232 6.00 -14.39 -27.66
N TYR A 233 6.85 -15.26 -27.16
CA TYR A 233 6.87 -15.76 -25.78
C TYR A 233 8.21 -15.36 -25.15
N TRP A 234 8.13 -14.75 -23.99
CA TRP A 234 9.26 -14.10 -23.34
C TRP A 234 9.41 -14.54 -21.90
N LEU A 235 10.66 -14.59 -21.44
CA LEU A 235 11.03 -14.84 -20.06
C LEU A 235 12.05 -13.80 -19.61
N GLN A 236 11.82 -13.18 -18.44
CA GLN A 236 12.66 -12.14 -17.92
C GLN A 236 12.98 -12.40 -16.44
N PRO A 237 14.11 -13.03 -16.11
CA PRO A 237 14.68 -13.02 -14.78
C PRO A 237 15.16 -11.62 -14.44
N LYS A 238 14.94 -11.19 -13.18
CA LYS A 238 15.29 -9.86 -12.73
C LYS A 238 15.58 -9.81 -11.22
N ALA A 239 16.36 -8.82 -10.85
CA ALA A 239 16.72 -8.52 -9.48
C ALA A 239 16.64 -7.02 -9.24
N GLN A 240 16.13 -6.63 -8.08
CA GLN A 240 16.06 -5.25 -7.61
C GLN A 240 16.60 -5.16 -6.19
N VAL A 241 17.35 -4.11 -5.92
CA VAL A 241 17.77 -3.74 -4.58
C VAL A 241 17.27 -2.33 -4.30
N THR A 242 16.54 -2.16 -3.21
CA THR A 242 15.95 -0.88 -2.81
C THR A 242 16.43 -0.51 -1.42
N TRP A 243 17.08 0.65 -1.31
CA TRP A 243 17.42 1.29 -0.04
C TRP A 243 16.26 2.17 0.40
N MET A 244 15.84 2.01 1.66
CA MET A 244 14.73 2.73 2.28
C MET A 244 15.21 3.37 3.57
N ASP A 245 15.20 4.69 3.63
CA ASP A 245 15.64 5.48 4.79
C ASP A 245 14.77 6.73 4.96
N VAL A 246 13.47 6.50 5.09
CA VAL A 246 12.50 7.52 5.50
C VAL A 246 12.27 7.36 7.00
N GLN A 247 12.69 8.36 7.77
CA GLN A 247 12.67 8.35 9.22
C GLN A 247 11.52 9.20 9.76
N ALA A 248 10.85 8.71 10.79
CA ALA A 248 9.86 9.49 11.52
C ALA A 248 10.52 10.33 12.61
N ASP A 249 10.07 11.58 12.73
CA ASP A 249 10.50 12.47 13.80
C ASP A 249 10.23 11.86 15.18
N SER A 250 11.25 11.88 16.02
CA SER A 250 11.06 11.52 17.43
C SER A 250 10.21 12.58 18.11
N HIS A 251 9.14 12.17 18.76
CA HIS A 251 8.22 13.08 19.42
C HIS A 251 7.77 12.53 20.79
N ARG A 252 7.11 13.39 21.55
CA ARG A 252 6.49 13.03 22.80
C ARG A 252 4.98 13.16 22.67
N GLU A 253 4.26 12.08 22.96
CA GLU A 253 2.80 12.09 23.00
C GLU A 253 2.29 13.00 24.13
N SER A 254 1.05 13.44 24.02
CA SER A 254 0.38 14.29 25.01
C SER A 254 0.34 13.66 26.40
N ASN A 255 0.36 12.34 26.50
CA ASN A 255 0.45 11.58 27.75
C ASN A 255 1.89 11.46 28.31
N GLY A 256 2.88 12.04 27.62
CA GLY A 256 4.29 12.03 28.04
C GLY A 256 5.13 10.87 27.47
N THR A 257 4.56 9.92 26.74
CA THR A 257 5.29 8.80 26.14
C THR A 257 6.19 9.30 25.02
N GLN A 258 7.48 8.98 25.07
CA GLN A 258 8.41 9.24 23.97
C GLN A 258 8.25 8.19 22.88
N VAL A 259 8.08 8.63 21.63
CA VAL A 259 8.02 7.75 20.43
C VAL A 259 9.22 7.99 19.55
N LYS A 260 9.86 6.90 19.11
CA LYS A 260 11.04 6.92 18.23
C LYS A 260 10.92 5.85 17.15
N ASP A 261 11.21 6.21 15.91
CA ASP A 261 11.54 5.23 14.87
C ASP A 261 12.83 4.51 15.24
N LYS A 262 12.87 3.21 15.02
CA LYS A 262 14.01 2.34 15.34
C LYS A 262 14.49 1.53 14.15
N THR A 263 14.07 1.90 12.97
CA THR A 263 14.52 1.29 11.72
C THR A 263 15.54 2.21 11.07
N ASP A 264 16.83 1.93 11.30
CA ASP A 264 17.95 2.70 10.73
C ASP A 264 18.28 2.15 9.34
N GLY A 265 17.53 2.62 8.33
CA GLY A 265 17.65 2.15 6.97
C GLY A 265 17.23 0.68 6.79
N ASN A 266 16.74 0.34 5.63
CA ASN A 266 16.42 -1.04 5.27
C ASN A 266 16.80 -1.29 3.81
N LEU A 267 17.44 -2.42 3.56
CA LEU A 267 17.73 -2.88 2.22
C LEU A 267 16.74 -3.99 1.85
N MET A 268 15.89 -3.74 0.88
CA MET A 268 15.00 -4.74 0.32
C MET A 268 15.59 -5.30 -0.97
N THR A 269 15.80 -6.59 -1.02
CA THR A 269 16.18 -7.33 -2.23
C THR A 269 14.94 -8.01 -2.80
N ARG A 270 14.70 -7.85 -4.10
CA ARG A 270 13.65 -8.56 -4.83
C ARG A 270 14.30 -9.40 -5.93
N LEU A 271 14.04 -10.70 -5.92
CA LEU A 271 14.43 -11.61 -6.99
C LEU A 271 13.18 -12.18 -7.63
N GLY A 272 13.10 -12.14 -8.94
CA GLY A 272 11.89 -12.57 -9.61
C GLY A 272 12.08 -12.99 -11.05
N VAL A 273 11.00 -13.55 -11.58
CA VAL A 273 10.88 -13.96 -12.96
C VAL A 273 9.54 -13.48 -13.49
N ARG A 274 9.56 -12.84 -14.64
CA ARG A 274 8.40 -12.44 -15.41
C ARG A 274 8.31 -13.26 -16.68
N ALA A 275 7.17 -13.90 -16.90
CA ALA A 275 6.82 -14.55 -18.15
C ALA A 275 5.72 -13.76 -18.84
N TYR A 276 5.84 -13.49 -20.12
CA TYR A 276 4.85 -12.75 -20.85
C TYR A 276 4.72 -13.19 -22.30
N LEU A 277 3.54 -12.92 -22.84
CA LEU A 277 3.23 -13.06 -24.25
C LEU A 277 3.18 -11.67 -24.86
N LYS A 278 3.60 -11.54 -26.10
CA LYS A 278 3.55 -10.30 -26.84
C LYS A 278 2.93 -10.57 -28.19
N GLY A 279 1.83 -9.91 -28.52
CA GLY A 279 1.13 -10.21 -29.75
C GLY A 279 -0.15 -9.41 -29.97
N HIS A 280 -0.80 -9.69 -31.08
CA HIS A 280 -2.04 -9.05 -31.50
C HIS A 280 -3.01 -10.08 -32.13
N ASN A 281 -4.28 -9.72 -32.19
CA ASN A 281 -5.31 -10.52 -32.84
C ASN A 281 -5.28 -10.26 -34.36
N ALA A 282 -5.78 -11.20 -35.14
CA ALA A 282 -5.90 -11.07 -36.62
C ALA A 282 -6.65 -9.80 -37.08
N ILE A 283 -7.59 -9.31 -36.29
CA ILE A 283 -8.32 -8.05 -36.55
C ILE A 283 -7.41 -6.81 -36.46
N ASP A 284 -6.28 -6.94 -35.82
CA ASP A 284 -5.29 -5.88 -35.60
C ASP A 284 -4.06 -6.03 -36.52
N ASP A 285 -4.10 -6.97 -37.46
CA ASP A 285 -3.04 -7.14 -38.47
C ASP A 285 -2.84 -5.83 -39.26
N GLY A 286 -1.60 -5.36 -39.30
CA GLY A 286 -1.25 -4.09 -39.94
C GLY A 286 -1.59 -2.82 -39.12
N LYS A 287 -2.01 -2.97 -37.87
CA LYS A 287 -2.20 -1.86 -36.91
C LYS A 287 -1.08 -1.90 -35.89
N ASP A 288 -0.66 -0.72 -35.40
CA ASP A 288 0.34 -0.59 -34.33
C ASP A 288 -0.30 -0.86 -32.95
N ARG A 289 -0.97 -2.01 -32.84
CA ARG A 289 -1.70 -2.42 -31.65
C ARG A 289 -1.18 -3.76 -31.17
N GLU A 290 -0.72 -3.80 -29.91
CA GLU A 290 -0.09 -4.97 -29.35
C GLU A 290 -0.46 -5.12 -27.87
N PHE A 291 -0.66 -6.36 -27.43
CA PHE A 291 -1.00 -6.69 -26.04
C PHE A 291 0.01 -7.65 -25.45
N GLN A 292 0.30 -7.43 -24.18
CA GLN A 292 1.29 -8.19 -23.43
C GLN A 292 0.74 -8.62 -22.08
N PRO A 293 -0.02 -9.74 -22.02
CA PRO A 293 -0.35 -10.36 -20.76
C PRO A 293 0.88 -10.97 -20.10
N PHE A 294 0.96 -10.88 -18.78
CA PHE A 294 2.11 -11.36 -18.02
C PHE A 294 1.73 -12.00 -16.70
N VAL A 295 2.61 -12.84 -16.20
CA VAL A 295 2.66 -13.33 -14.84
C VAL A 295 4.07 -13.13 -14.29
N GLU A 296 4.18 -12.70 -13.06
CA GLU A 296 5.45 -12.44 -12.39
C GLU A 296 5.42 -13.01 -10.98
N ALA A 297 6.46 -13.74 -10.62
CA ALA A 297 6.68 -14.26 -9.28
C ALA A 297 7.97 -13.68 -8.71
N ASN A 298 7.90 -13.16 -7.48
CA ASN A 298 9.02 -12.55 -6.80
C ASN A 298 9.18 -13.08 -5.38
N TRP A 299 10.42 -13.11 -4.92
CA TRP A 299 10.78 -13.19 -3.52
C TRP A 299 11.41 -11.88 -3.08
N LEU A 300 10.89 -11.30 -1.99
CA LEU A 300 11.38 -10.08 -1.37
C LEU A 300 12.04 -10.42 -0.04
N HIS A 301 13.21 -9.86 0.20
CA HIS A 301 13.93 -9.99 1.46
C HIS A 301 14.28 -8.61 2.01
N ASN A 302 13.87 -8.33 3.25
CA ASN A 302 14.21 -7.13 3.99
C ASN A 302 15.29 -7.42 5.02
N THR A 303 16.30 -6.58 5.11
CA THR A 303 17.37 -6.72 6.11
C THR A 303 16.87 -6.48 7.54
N HIS A 304 15.89 -5.59 7.69
CA HIS A 304 15.28 -5.24 8.97
C HIS A 304 13.75 -5.23 8.86
N ASN A 305 13.08 -5.59 9.95
CA ASN A 305 11.65 -5.31 10.11
C ASN A 305 11.48 -3.84 10.53
N GLN A 306 10.40 -3.21 10.09
CA GLN A 306 10.04 -1.88 10.57
C GLN A 306 9.75 -1.96 12.07
N SER A 307 10.38 -1.11 12.85
CA SER A 307 10.28 -1.12 14.30
C SER A 307 10.11 0.29 14.89
N VAL A 308 9.41 0.36 16.01
CA VAL A 308 9.15 1.59 16.75
C VAL A 308 9.38 1.36 18.25
N GLN A 309 9.82 2.38 18.95
CA GLN A 309 9.96 2.38 20.40
C GLN A 309 9.02 3.40 21.00
N MET A 310 8.22 2.98 21.97
CA MET A 310 7.36 3.83 22.81
C MET A 310 7.78 3.70 24.27
N GLY A 311 8.32 4.79 24.84
CA GLY A 311 8.95 4.72 26.16
C GLY A 311 10.15 3.77 26.20
N ALA A 312 10.09 2.74 27.04
CA ALA A 312 11.11 1.71 27.14
C ALA A 312 10.86 0.47 26.25
N ILE A 313 9.68 0.35 25.67
CA ILE A 313 9.25 -0.84 24.94
C ILE A 313 9.49 -0.62 23.45
N ARG A 314 10.06 -1.63 22.78
CA ARG A 314 10.22 -1.69 21.32
C ARG A 314 9.33 -2.78 20.76
N ASP A 315 8.77 -2.52 19.59
CA ASP A 315 7.99 -3.48 18.83
C ASP A 315 8.27 -3.34 17.33
N GLU A 316 7.92 -4.36 16.54
CA GLU A 316 8.20 -4.42 15.11
C GLU A 316 7.09 -5.11 14.33
N ILE A 317 7.01 -4.86 13.03
CA ILE A 317 6.13 -5.62 12.14
C ILE A 317 6.69 -7.03 12.01
N SER A 318 5.85 -8.02 12.25
CA SER A 318 6.21 -9.43 12.03
C SER A 318 5.81 -9.88 10.62
N GLY A 319 6.66 -10.71 10.01
CA GLY A 319 6.34 -11.37 8.73
C GLY A 319 6.76 -10.64 7.46
N THR A 320 7.42 -9.48 7.57
CA THR A 320 7.88 -8.71 6.40
C THR A 320 9.32 -9.01 5.99
N LYS A 321 10.03 -9.85 6.73
CA LYS A 321 11.44 -10.15 6.43
C LYS A 321 11.60 -10.95 5.13
N ASN A 322 10.74 -11.94 4.90
CA ASN A 322 10.67 -12.70 3.65
C ASN A 322 9.23 -12.70 3.15
N ILE A 323 9.03 -12.26 1.92
CA ILE A 323 7.71 -12.10 1.31
C ILE A 323 7.73 -12.80 -0.05
N GLY A 324 6.72 -13.64 -0.30
CA GLY A 324 6.39 -14.11 -1.65
C GLY A 324 5.40 -13.19 -2.31
N GLU A 325 5.62 -12.86 -3.57
CA GLU A 325 4.72 -12.01 -4.38
C GLU A 325 4.37 -12.71 -5.69
N LEU A 326 3.09 -12.72 -6.02
CA LEU A 326 2.58 -13.08 -7.34
C LEU A 326 1.86 -11.88 -7.94
N LYS A 327 2.20 -11.54 -9.19
CA LYS A 327 1.58 -10.46 -9.94
C LYS A 327 1.09 -10.97 -11.28
N VAL A 328 -0.10 -10.56 -11.67
CA VAL A 328 -0.68 -10.84 -12.98
C VAL A 328 -1.24 -9.54 -13.57
N GLY A 329 -1.14 -9.39 -14.88
CA GLY A 329 -1.64 -8.19 -15.53
C GLY A 329 -1.50 -8.22 -17.03
N VAL A 330 -1.77 -7.08 -17.63
CA VAL A 330 -1.67 -6.85 -19.06
C VAL A 330 -1.12 -5.45 -19.32
N GLU A 331 -0.23 -5.37 -20.29
CA GLU A 331 0.23 -4.12 -20.90
C GLU A 331 -0.30 -4.06 -22.32
N GLY A 332 -0.70 -2.90 -22.79
CA GLY A 332 -1.26 -2.71 -24.11
C GLY A 332 -0.71 -1.48 -24.79
N GLN A 333 -0.14 -1.64 -25.97
CA GLN A 333 0.08 -0.56 -26.91
C GLN A 333 -1.19 -0.37 -27.73
N ILE A 334 -1.89 0.73 -27.52
CA ILE A 334 -3.13 1.04 -28.22
C ILE A 334 -2.85 1.68 -29.58
N ASN A 335 -1.82 2.49 -29.62
CA ASN A 335 -1.25 3.10 -30.83
C ASN A 335 0.22 3.50 -30.55
N PRO A 336 1.00 3.99 -31.54
CA PRO A 336 2.41 4.30 -31.36
C PRO A 336 2.72 5.30 -30.21
N ARG A 337 1.75 6.07 -29.77
CA ARG A 337 1.92 7.11 -28.73
C ARG A 337 1.31 6.74 -27.39
N LEU A 338 0.34 5.84 -27.34
CA LEU A 338 -0.44 5.54 -26.16
C LEU A 338 -0.26 4.11 -25.71
N GLN A 339 0.24 3.94 -24.49
CA GLN A 339 0.35 2.67 -23.78
C GLN A 339 -0.47 2.71 -22.51
N VAL A 340 -1.11 1.59 -22.19
CA VAL A 340 -1.90 1.40 -20.95
C VAL A 340 -1.51 0.08 -20.32
N TRP A 341 -1.51 0.02 -18.99
CA TRP A 341 -1.26 -1.24 -18.28
C TRP A 341 -2.08 -1.33 -17.01
N GLY A 342 -2.34 -2.55 -16.60
CA GLY A 342 -3.03 -2.84 -15.36
C GLY A 342 -2.58 -4.17 -14.80
N ASN A 343 -2.51 -4.28 -13.48
CA ASN A 343 -2.17 -5.52 -12.81
C ASN A 343 -2.75 -5.61 -11.42
N VAL A 344 -2.75 -6.82 -10.89
CA VAL A 344 -3.06 -7.15 -9.51
C VAL A 344 -1.89 -7.94 -8.93
N ALA A 345 -1.48 -7.61 -7.72
CA ALA A 345 -0.41 -8.28 -7.00
C ALA A 345 -0.91 -8.75 -5.63
N GLN A 346 -0.46 -9.94 -5.23
CA GLN A 346 -0.67 -10.50 -3.91
C GLN A 346 0.67 -10.81 -3.28
N GLN A 347 0.89 -10.27 -2.08
CA GLN A 347 2.04 -10.61 -1.24
C GLN A 347 1.58 -11.42 -0.04
N VAL A 348 2.42 -12.36 0.36
CA VAL A 348 2.26 -13.16 1.57
C VAL A 348 3.61 -13.30 2.28
N GLY A 349 3.58 -13.20 3.58
CA GLY A 349 4.74 -13.38 4.44
C GLY A 349 4.38 -14.20 5.68
N ASP A 350 5.35 -14.35 6.59
CA ASP A 350 5.12 -15.03 7.84
C ASP A 350 4.13 -14.27 8.75
N ASN A 351 3.65 -14.91 9.81
CA ASN A 351 2.81 -14.32 10.85
C ASN A 351 1.58 -13.54 10.31
N SER A 352 0.93 -14.07 9.28
CA SER A 352 -0.28 -13.51 8.68
C SER A 352 -0.07 -12.17 7.92
N TYR A 353 1.16 -11.83 7.56
CA TYR A 353 1.38 -10.71 6.65
C TYR A 353 0.75 -10.99 5.28
N SER A 354 -0.06 -10.08 4.81
CA SER A 354 -0.58 -10.11 3.45
C SER A 354 -0.80 -8.70 2.90
N ASP A 355 -0.58 -8.52 1.61
CA ASP A 355 -0.80 -7.28 0.89
C ASP A 355 -1.37 -7.55 -0.49
N THR A 356 -2.52 -6.98 -0.78
CA THR A 356 -3.18 -7.05 -2.08
C THR A 356 -3.21 -5.68 -2.69
N ALA A 357 -2.71 -5.53 -3.92
CA ALA A 357 -2.69 -4.26 -4.61
C ALA A 357 -3.15 -4.40 -6.05
N ALA A 358 -3.80 -3.37 -6.57
CA ALA A 358 -4.13 -3.21 -7.96
C ALA A 358 -3.52 -1.91 -8.49
N MET A 359 -3.03 -1.93 -9.72
CA MET A 359 -2.40 -0.80 -10.38
C MET A 359 -2.99 -0.59 -11.78
N LEU A 360 -3.17 0.68 -12.14
CA LEU A 360 -3.47 1.13 -13.49
C LEU A 360 -2.47 2.22 -13.89
N GLY A 361 -1.96 2.13 -15.10
CA GLY A 361 -1.02 3.11 -15.62
C GLY A 361 -1.28 3.48 -17.08
N VAL A 362 -0.80 4.64 -17.44
CA VAL A 362 -0.84 5.15 -18.80
C VAL A 362 0.45 5.90 -19.11
N LYS A 363 0.94 5.73 -20.33
CA LYS A 363 2.09 6.45 -20.88
C LYS A 363 1.70 7.06 -22.23
N TYR A 364 2.07 8.31 -22.42
CA TYR A 364 1.92 9.01 -23.68
C TYR A 364 3.27 9.52 -24.17
N SER A 365 3.58 9.23 -25.45
CA SER A 365 4.79 9.68 -26.14
C SER A 365 4.42 10.76 -27.16
N PHE A 366 5.18 11.86 -27.18
CA PHE A 366 4.92 13.05 -28.01
C PHE A 366 5.55 12.95 -29.39
#